data_44c037665c0c68236137c69125599268
#
_entry.id   44c037665c0c68236137c69125599268
#
_cell.length_a   1.000
_cell.length_b   1.000
_cell.length_c   1.000
_cell.angle_alpha   90.00
_cell.angle_beta   90.00
_cell.angle_gamma   90.00
#
_symmetry.space_group_name_H-M   'P 1'
#
loop_
_entity.id
_entity.type
_entity.pdbx_description
1 polymer ?
#
loop_
_entity_poly.entity_id
_entity_poly.type
_entity_poly.pdbx_seq_one_letter_code
_entity_poly.pdbx_strand_id
1 'polypeptide(L)'
;MSIKKEGYCMNINDLVLKVNDVLTGSVLIIALVGIGLLFTFKLGFIQIRGFKDGWNRTFGGLFSKKGDAGKDGMSSFQALATAIAAQVGTGNIAGAATAIAVGGPGAIFWMWISAFLGMSTIFAEAVMAQKFKQVSDDGTVTGGPVYY
;
A
#
# COMPACT_ATOMS: atom_id res chain seq x y z
N MET A 1 11.67 -26.27 -51.23
CA MET A 1 10.78 -26.61 -50.09
C MET A 1 11.70 -26.96 -48.92
N SER A 2 12.09 -25.96 -48.16
CA SER A 2 13.04 -26.09 -47.06
C SER A 2 12.33 -25.64 -45.77
N ILE A 3 11.94 -26.60 -44.95
CA ILE A 3 11.32 -26.39 -43.66
C ILE A 3 12.47 -26.11 -42.67
N LYS A 4 12.75 -24.83 -42.44
CA LYS A 4 13.59 -24.42 -41.29
C LYS A 4 12.83 -24.73 -40.02
N LYS A 5 13.25 -25.76 -39.29
CA LYS A 5 12.95 -25.93 -37.87
C LYS A 5 13.65 -24.79 -37.15
N GLU A 6 12.91 -23.75 -36.80
CA GLU A 6 13.36 -22.77 -35.81
C GLU A 6 13.48 -23.49 -34.47
N GLY A 7 14.72 -23.84 -34.13
CA GLY A 7 15.07 -24.23 -32.76
C GLY A 7 14.80 -23.02 -31.86
N TYR A 8 13.81 -23.11 -31.01
CA TYR A 8 13.56 -22.16 -29.93
C TYR A 8 14.75 -22.17 -28.98
N CYS A 9 15.79 -21.40 -29.29
CA CYS A 9 16.69 -20.93 -28.24
C CYS A 9 15.87 -19.97 -27.42
N MET A 10 15.34 -20.45 -26.30
CA MET A 10 14.66 -19.62 -25.31
C MET A 10 15.69 -18.61 -24.80
N ASN A 11 15.59 -17.38 -25.29
CA ASN A 11 16.43 -16.29 -24.84
C ASN A 11 16.16 -16.08 -23.35
N ILE A 12 17.19 -15.84 -22.56
CA ILE A 12 17.06 -15.53 -21.13
C ILE A 12 16.04 -14.40 -20.92
N ASN A 13 16.00 -13.45 -21.84
CA ASN A 13 15.01 -12.37 -21.83
C ASN A 13 13.55 -12.88 -21.93
N ASP A 14 13.29 -13.86 -22.80
CA ASP A 14 11.94 -14.42 -22.96
C ASP A 14 11.50 -15.19 -21.70
N LEU A 15 12.43 -15.86 -21.05
CA LEU A 15 12.18 -16.53 -19.77
C LEU A 15 11.87 -15.51 -18.67
N VAL A 16 12.68 -14.46 -18.57
CA VAL A 16 12.48 -13.38 -17.59
C VAL A 16 11.13 -12.69 -17.81
N LEU A 17 10.76 -12.38 -19.05
CA LEU A 17 9.47 -11.77 -19.37
C LEU A 17 8.30 -12.68 -18.99
N LYS A 18 8.35 -13.97 -19.31
CA LYS A 18 7.30 -14.92 -18.93
C LYS A 18 7.15 -15.05 -17.41
N VAL A 19 8.27 -15.15 -16.69
CA VAL A 19 8.26 -15.21 -15.22
C VAL A 19 7.68 -13.92 -14.65
N ASN A 20 8.09 -12.77 -15.17
CA ASN A 20 7.56 -11.48 -14.74
C ASN A 20 6.06 -11.38 -14.99
N ASP A 21 5.55 -11.78 -16.16
CA ASP A 21 4.12 -11.74 -16.49
C ASP A 21 3.29 -12.63 -15.55
N VAL A 22 3.77 -13.81 -15.20
CA VAL A 22 3.08 -14.69 -14.24
C VAL A 22 3.10 -14.10 -12.84
N LEU A 23 4.25 -13.61 -12.40
CA LEU A 23 4.41 -13.03 -11.06
C LEU A 23 3.57 -11.76 -10.90
N THR A 24 3.62 -10.84 -11.85
CA THR A 24 2.93 -9.54 -11.75
C THR A 24 1.46 -9.64 -12.15
N GLY A 25 1.12 -10.48 -13.14
CA GLY A 25 -0.24 -10.60 -13.65
C GLY A 25 -1.16 -11.41 -12.74
N SER A 26 -0.72 -12.56 -12.25
CA SER A 26 -1.60 -13.47 -11.49
C SER A 26 -1.23 -13.57 -10.03
N VAL A 27 0.03 -13.88 -9.73
CA VAL A 27 0.45 -14.17 -8.35
C VAL A 27 0.33 -12.92 -7.46
N LEU A 28 0.79 -11.78 -7.96
CA LEU A 28 0.75 -10.51 -7.21
C LEU A 28 -0.70 -10.09 -6.92
N ILE A 29 -1.58 -10.17 -7.93
CA ILE A 29 -2.99 -9.79 -7.77
C ILE A 29 -3.68 -10.69 -6.74
N ILE A 30 -3.52 -12.01 -6.86
CA ILE A 30 -4.13 -12.96 -5.93
C ILE A 30 -3.58 -12.76 -4.52
N ALA A 31 -2.27 -12.54 -4.38
CA ALA A 31 -1.65 -12.28 -3.08
C ALA A 31 -2.17 -10.98 -2.46
N LEU A 32 -2.21 -9.88 -3.20
CA LEU A 32 -2.69 -8.59 -2.69
C LEU A 32 -4.15 -8.64 -2.27
N VAL A 33 -5.02 -9.20 -3.12
CA VAL A 33 -6.45 -9.35 -2.80
C VAL A 33 -6.65 -10.32 -1.64
N GLY A 34 -5.95 -11.46 -1.64
CA GLY A 34 -6.05 -12.46 -0.60
C GLY A 34 -5.60 -11.94 0.77
N ILE A 35 -4.45 -11.26 0.83
CA ILE A 35 -3.96 -10.64 2.07
C ILE A 35 -4.89 -9.51 2.51
N GLY A 36 -5.37 -8.67 1.59
CA GLY A 36 -6.31 -7.61 1.89
C GLY A 36 -7.62 -8.13 2.49
N LEU A 37 -8.17 -9.20 1.93
CA LEU A 37 -9.35 -9.89 2.47
C LEU A 37 -9.05 -10.49 3.85
N LEU A 38 -7.94 -11.22 3.98
CA LEU A 38 -7.56 -11.85 5.25
C LEU A 38 -7.46 -10.81 6.37
N PHE A 39 -6.78 -9.69 6.14
CA PHE A 39 -6.69 -8.63 7.14
C PHE A 39 -8.02 -7.91 7.36
N THR A 40 -8.84 -7.71 6.34
CA THR A 40 -10.18 -7.13 6.48
C THR A 40 -11.04 -7.97 7.44
N PHE A 41 -11.03 -9.30 7.28
CA PHE A 41 -11.77 -10.19 8.18
C PHE A 41 -11.14 -10.29 9.57
N LYS A 42 -9.82 -10.47 9.66
CA LYS A 42 -9.11 -10.57 10.97
C LYS A 42 -9.22 -9.31 11.80
N LEU A 43 -9.20 -8.13 11.17
CA LEU A 43 -9.31 -6.84 11.86
C LEU A 43 -10.77 -6.39 12.05
N GLY A 44 -11.75 -7.22 11.66
CA GLY A 44 -13.18 -6.95 11.85
C GLY A 44 -13.64 -5.68 11.13
N PHE A 45 -13.30 -5.54 9.85
CA PHE A 45 -13.67 -4.40 9.01
C PHE A 45 -13.23 -3.05 9.59
N ILE A 46 -11.96 -2.95 9.94
CA ILE A 46 -11.38 -1.73 10.54
C ILE A 46 -11.62 -0.49 9.68
N GLN A 47 -11.72 -0.66 8.36
CA GLN A 47 -11.99 0.41 7.41
C GLN A 47 -13.29 1.16 7.74
N ILE A 48 -14.31 0.45 8.23
CA ILE A 48 -15.61 1.02 8.59
C ILE A 48 -15.62 1.44 10.06
N ARG A 49 -15.19 0.56 10.95
CA ARG A 49 -15.23 0.79 12.40
C ARG A 49 -14.27 1.90 12.85
N GLY A 50 -13.07 1.95 12.26
CA GLY A 50 -12.05 2.93 12.60
C GLY A 50 -12.23 4.28 11.88
N PHE A 51 -13.11 4.37 10.90
CA PHE A 51 -13.25 5.56 10.06
C PHE A 51 -13.57 6.82 10.88
N LYS A 52 -14.55 6.74 11.78
CA LYS A 52 -14.97 7.86 12.62
C LYS A 52 -13.86 8.36 13.53
N ASP A 53 -13.13 7.43 14.14
CA ASP A 53 -12.02 7.78 15.05
C ASP A 53 -10.84 8.35 14.26
N GLY A 54 -10.51 7.76 13.12
CA GLY A 54 -9.48 8.27 12.21
C GLY A 54 -9.81 9.69 11.74
N TRP A 55 -11.04 9.91 11.30
CA TRP A 55 -11.52 11.23 10.87
C TRP A 55 -11.40 12.26 11.97
N ASN A 56 -11.91 11.95 13.17
CA ASN A 56 -11.88 12.87 14.30
C ASN A 56 -10.44 13.19 14.75
N ARG A 57 -9.54 12.22 14.74
CA ARG A 57 -8.13 12.44 15.12
C ARG A 57 -7.37 13.25 14.09
N THR A 58 -7.67 13.06 12.82
CA THR A 58 -6.98 13.74 11.73
C THR A 58 -7.48 15.16 11.53
N PHE A 59 -8.80 15.33 11.40
CA PHE A 59 -9.41 16.62 11.09
C PHE A 59 -9.88 17.37 12.33
N GLY A 60 -10.24 16.69 13.41
CA GLY A 60 -10.60 17.31 14.67
C GLY A 60 -9.44 18.07 15.32
N GLY A 61 -8.21 17.59 15.14
CA GLY A 61 -7.00 18.28 15.58
C GLY A 61 -6.65 19.53 14.78
N LEU A 62 -7.11 19.63 13.53
CA LEU A 62 -6.86 20.77 12.65
C LEU A 62 -7.62 22.04 13.11
N PHE A 63 -8.82 21.85 13.65
CA PHE A 63 -9.68 22.94 14.16
C PHE A 63 -9.51 23.22 15.65
N SER A 64 -8.85 22.32 16.39
CA SER A 64 -8.54 22.51 17.80
C SER A 64 -7.09 22.95 17.96
N LYS A 65 -6.86 24.08 18.59
CA LYS A 65 -5.53 24.62 18.94
C LYS A 65 -4.70 23.72 19.88
N LYS A 66 -5.25 22.58 20.31
CA LYS A 66 -4.61 21.51 21.08
C LYS A 66 -4.27 20.32 20.16
N GLY A 67 -3.53 20.55 19.11
CA GLY A 67 -2.80 19.47 18.47
C GLY A 67 -1.65 19.07 19.41
N ASP A 68 -1.91 18.13 20.31
CA ASP A 68 -0.86 17.51 21.13
C ASP A 68 0.10 16.73 20.20
N ALA A 69 1.05 17.46 19.63
CA ALA A 69 2.36 16.90 19.40
C ALA A 69 2.95 16.73 20.82
N GLY A 70 3.02 15.50 21.34
CA GLY A 70 3.85 15.22 22.52
C GLY A 70 5.24 15.82 22.28
N LYS A 71 5.96 16.12 23.35
CA LYS A 71 7.19 16.93 23.34
C LYS A 71 8.22 16.60 22.24
N ASP A 72 8.08 15.44 21.55
CA ASP A 72 8.97 14.96 20.48
C ASP A 72 8.24 14.25 19.33
N GLY A 73 6.93 14.44 19.16
CA GLY A 73 6.12 13.72 18.17
C GLY A 73 5.46 14.61 17.11
N MET A 74 5.24 14.06 15.92
CA MET A 74 4.43 14.71 14.89
C MET A 74 2.94 14.65 15.25
N SER A 75 2.19 15.72 14.93
CA SER A 75 0.73 15.67 15.03
C SER A 75 0.14 14.64 14.07
N SER A 76 -1.07 14.13 14.35
CA SER A 76 -1.74 13.15 13.49
C SER A 76 -1.89 13.64 12.05
N PHE A 77 -2.13 14.93 11.86
CA PHE A 77 -2.21 15.53 10.53
C PHE A 77 -0.85 15.58 9.82
N GLN A 78 0.22 15.95 10.56
CA GLN A 78 1.57 15.93 10.00
C GLN A 78 2.01 14.52 9.60
N ALA A 79 1.71 13.52 10.44
CA ALA A 79 1.99 12.12 10.13
C ALA A 79 1.25 11.65 8.87
N LEU A 80 -0.03 12.01 8.73
CA LEU A 80 -0.81 11.71 7.52
C LEU A 80 -0.23 12.40 6.29
N ALA A 81 0.07 13.70 6.37
CA ALA A 81 0.62 14.47 5.26
C ALA A 81 1.98 13.90 4.80
N THR A 82 2.84 13.52 5.75
CA THR A 82 4.12 12.89 5.45
C THR A 82 3.96 11.53 4.79
N ALA A 83 3.03 10.69 5.28
CA ALA A 83 2.73 9.40 4.71
C ALA A 83 2.21 9.53 3.28
N ILE A 84 1.28 10.45 3.02
CA ILE A 84 0.78 10.72 1.67
C ILE A 84 1.91 11.18 0.76
N ALA A 85 2.74 12.14 1.20
CA ALA A 85 3.86 12.65 0.41
C ALA A 85 4.88 11.57 0.07
N ALA A 86 5.12 10.62 0.97
CA ALA A 86 6.03 9.50 0.73
C ALA A 86 5.46 8.43 -0.20
N GLN A 87 4.14 8.23 -0.20
CA GLN A 87 3.48 7.17 -0.95
C GLN A 87 3.03 7.60 -2.35
N VAL A 88 2.73 8.88 -2.55
CA VAL A 88 2.28 9.40 -3.85
C VAL A 88 3.51 9.70 -4.73
N GLY A 89 3.81 8.77 -5.62
CA GLY A 89 4.87 8.92 -6.63
C GLY A 89 4.32 9.09 -8.04
N THR A 90 5.20 9.45 -8.97
CA THR A 90 4.86 9.55 -10.40
C THR A 90 4.32 8.23 -10.98
N GLY A 91 4.77 7.09 -10.45
CA GLY A 91 4.27 5.76 -10.83
C GLY A 91 2.80 5.55 -10.54
N ASN A 92 2.30 6.08 -9.42
CA ASN A 92 0.87 5.97 -9.07
C ASN A 92 0.00 6.77 -10.05
N ILE A 93 0.45 7.95 -10.45
CA ILE A 93 -0.27 8.80 -11.42
C ILE A 93 -0.26 8.16 -12.80
N ALA A 94 0.91 7.75 -13.28
CA ALA A 94 1.05 7.09 -14.57
C ALA A 94 0.32 5.75 -14.62
N GLY A 95 0.38 4.94 -13.55
CA GLY A 95 -0.32 3.67 -13.42
C GLY A 95 -1.83 3.83 -13.47
N ALA A 96 -2.37 4.81 -12.74
CA ALA A 96 -3.80 5.12 -12.77
C ALA A 96 -4.25 5.59 -14.17
N ALA A 97 -3.48 6.48 -14.79
CA ALA A 97 -3.78 6.96 -16.14
C ALA A 97 -3.77 5.82 -17.17
N THR A 98 -2.78 4.95 -17.11
CA THR A 98 -2.68 3.77 -18.00
C THR A 98 -3.83 2.79 -17.75
N ALA A 99 -4.18 2.52 -16.48
CA ALA A 99 -5.29 1.65 -16.14
C ALA A 99 -6.62 2.17 -16.71
N ILE A 100 -6.86 3.48 -16.63
CA ILE A 100 -8.07 4.10 -17.19
C ILE A 100 -8.04 4.06 -18.72
N ALA A 101 -6.88 4.32 -19.34
CA ALA A 101 -6.75 4.31 -20.79
C ALA A 101 -7.01 2.91 -21.39
N VAL A 102 -6.59 1.85 -20.69
CA VAL A 102 -6.74 0.46 -21.16
C VAL A 102 -8.07 -0.15 -20.73
N GLY A 103 -8.47 0.07 -19.47
CA GLY A 103 -9.63 -0.56 -18.84
C GLY A 103 -10.90 0.29 -18.85
N GLY A 104 -10.82 1.54 -19.34
CA GLY A 104 -11.94 2.46 -19.37
C GLY A 104 -12.48 2.81 -17.96
N PRO A 105 -13.74 3.29 -17.87
CA PRO A 105 -14.35 3.69 -16.60
C PRO A 105 -14.43 2.57 -15.55
N GLY A 106 -14.50 1.31 -16.00
CA GLY A 106 -14.53 0.15 -15.12
C GLY A 106 -13.25 -0.01 -14.29
N ALA A 107 -12.11 0.48 -14.77
CA ALA A 107 -10.86 0.45 -14.02
C ALA A 107 -10.98 1.23 -12.70
N ILE A 108 -11.67 2.37 -12.68
CA ILE A 108 -11.86 3.19 -11.49
C ILE A 108 -12.59 2.40 -10.39
N PHE A 109 -13.62 1.67 -10.77
CA PHE A 109 -14.37 0.83 -9.83
C PHE A 109 -13.48 -0.23 -9.17
N TRP A 110 -12.67 -0.92 -9.96
CA TRP A 110 -11.74 -1.91 -9.43
C TRP A 110 -10.61 -1.31 -8.60
N MET A 111 -10.15 -0.11 -8.96
CA MET A 111 -9.19 0.65 -8.15
C MET A 111 -9.75 1.00 -6.77
N TRP A 112 -11.02 1.37 -6.66
CA TRP A 112 -11.67 1.62 -5.37
C TRP A 112 -11.79 0.36 -4.51
N ILE A 113 -12.17 -0.77 -5.11
CA ILE A 113 -12.21 -2.06 -4.39
C ILE A 113 -10.82 -2.43 -3.87
N SER A 114 -9.81 -2.33 -4.73
CA SER A 114 -8.42 -2.61 -4.35
C SER A 114 -7.93 -1.67 -3.24
N ALA A 115 -8.23 -0.38 -3.31
CA ALA A 115 -7.89 0.58 -2.28
C ALA A 115 -8.57 0.26 -0.94
N PHE A 116 -9.85 -0.13 -0.97
CA PHE A 116 -10.57 -0.52 0.24
C PHE A 116 -9.92 -1.73 0.93
N LEU A 117 -9.51 -2.73 0.17
CA LEU A 117 -8.79 -3.89 0.70
C LEU A 117 -7.38 -3.50 1.20
N GLY A 118 -6.70 -2.61 0.48
CA GLY A 118 -5.38 -2.10 0.86
C GLY A 118 -5.36 -1.33 2.18
N MET A 119 -6.46 -0.66 2.56
CA MET A 119 -6.55 0.05 3.84
C MET A 119 -6.29 -0.86 5.04
N SER A 120 -6.78 -2.11 5.02
CA SER A 120 -6.56 -3.05 6.12
C SER A 120 -5.10 -3.50 6.23
N THR A 121 -4.41 -3.64 5.09
CA THR A 121 -3.00 -4.02 5.04
C THR A 121 -2.12 -2.89 5.60
N ILE A 122 -2.35 -1.65 5.17
CA ILE A 122 -1.62 -0.49 5.68
C ILE A 122 -1.87 -0.29 7.19
N PHE A 123 -3.11 -0.51 7.64
CA PHE A 123 -3.41 -0.44 9.08
C PHE A 123 -2.64 -1.49 9.87
N ALA A 124 -2.58 -2.74 9.40
CA ALA A 124 -1.81 -3.79 10.04
C ALA A 124 -0.32 -3.45 10.11
N GLU A 125 0.24 -2.92 9.01
CA GLU A 125 1.62 -2.45 8.94
C GLU A 125 1.90 -1.33 9.93
N ALA A 126 1.04 -0.31 9.98
CA ALA A 126 1.18 0.81 10.92
C ALA A 126 1.12 0.35 12.38
N VAL A 127 0.26 -0.61 12.70
CA VAL A 127 0.18 -1.19 14.06
C VAL A 127 1.46 -1.95 14.40
N MET A 128 2.00 -2.73 13.46
CA MET A 128 3.27 -3.43 13.67
C MET A 128 4.42 -2.45 13.86
N ALA A 129 4.50 -1.41 13.03
CA ALA A 129 5.52 -0.38 13.15
C ALA A 129 5.50 0.30 14.53
N GLN A 130 4.30 0.58 15.07
CA GLN A 130 4.17 1.15 16.41
C GLN A 130 4.49 0.16 17.54
N LYS A 131 4.13 -1.11 17.35
CA LYS A 131 4.35 -2.14 18.37
C LYS A 131 5.83 -2.49 18.51
N PHE A 132 6.57 -2.53 17.43
CA PHE A 132 7.97 -2.95 17.38
C PHE A 132 8.95 -1.77 17.31
N LYS A 133 8.47 -0.54 17.51
CA LYS A 133 9.36 0.61 17.61
C LYS A 133 10.30 0.48 18.80
N GLN A 134 11.54 0.87 18.60
CA GLN A 134 12.56 0.96 19.65
C GLN A 134 12.83 2.43 19.98
N VAL A 135 12.98 2.70 21.25
CA VAL A 135 13.36 4.03 21.74
C VAL A 135 14.77 3.86 22.31
N SER A 136 15.74 4.54 21.70
CA SER A 136 17.13 4.57 22.18
C SER A 136 17.22 5.45 23.43
N ASP A 137 18.28 5.28 24.21
CA ASP A 137 18.56 6.06 25.43
C ASP A 137 18.66 7.58 25.16
N ASP A 138 19.00 7.95 23.93
CA ASP A 138 19.06 9.34 23.44
C ASP A 138 17.68 9.94 23.11
N GLY A 139 16.59 9.19 23.31
CA GLY A 139 15.23 9.61 22.96
C GLY A 139 14.89 9.47 21.47
N THR A 140 15.82 8.99 20.64
CA THR A 140 15.54 8.74 19.22
C THR A 140 14.65 7.51 19.04
N VAL A 141 13.57 7.67 18.27
CA VAL A 141 12.64 6.58 17.96
C VAL A 141 12.99 5.96 16.61
N THR A 142 13.31 4.69 16.62
CA THR A 142 13.57 3.90 15.42
C THR A 142 12.50 2.82 15.27
N GLY A 143 12.10 2.52 14.03
CA GLY A 143 11.06 1.54 13.73
C GLY A 143 10.98 1.26 12.24
N GLY A 144 9.98 0.49 11.84
CA GLY A 144 9.75 0.15 10.45
C GLY A 144 9.94 -1.33 10.14
N PRO A 145 9.90 -1.74 8.85
CA PRO A 145 9.90 -3.15 8.44
C PRO A 145 11.11 -3.96 8.89
N VAL A 146 12.21 -3.29 9.23
CA VAL A 146 13.45 -3.96 9.73
C VAL A 146 13.26 -4.53 11.13
N TYR A 147 12.27 -4.08 11.87
CA TYR A 147 12.04 -4.46 13.27
C TYR A 147 10.90 -5.46 13.48
N TYR A 148 10.16 -5.85 12.40
CA TYR A 148 9.08 -6.84 12.43
C TYR A 148 9.06 -7.74 11.21
#